data_ce249d328788c1350fabb9aa7dab69f4
#
_entry.id   ce249d328788c1350fabb9aa7dab69f4
#
_cell.length_a   1.000
_cell.length_b   1.000
_cell.length_c   1.000
_cell.angle_alpha   90.00
_cell.angle_beta   90.00
_cell.angle_gamma   90.00
#
_symmetry.space_group_name_H-M   'P 1'
#
loop_
_entity.id
_entity.type
_entity.pdbx_description
1 polymer ?
#
loop_
_entity_poly.entity_id
_entity_poly.type
_entity_poly.pdbx_seq_one_letter_code
_entity_poly.pdbx_strand_id
1 'polypeptide(L)'
;GGMVVLTDDDLSELPVASSKAVDVLQFVDATEIDPAAYSRAYFAVPAGDAKPYVLLRDALAASSKVAVVKLALRSRERLAVLRPAGRALVVQTMLWPDEVRAAELPAEVDEVEPRKQEMAMAASFIDAMSGDWEPQAYTDDYRAALEELVASKIEGRDVVMPPETEGEEAEVVDLMDAL
;
A
#
# COMPACT_ATOMS: atom_id res chain seq x y z
N GLY A 1 32.38 -19.56 -3.76
CA GLY A 1 31.65 -18.63 -2.92
C GLY A 1 31.70 -19.15 -1.49
N GLY A 2 32.20 -18.33 -0.55
CA GLY A 2 32.15 -18.65 0.88
C GLY A 2 30.79 -18.30 1.46
N MET A 3 30.31 -19.09 2.41
CA MET A 3 29.12 -18.79 3.20
C MET A 3 29.58 -17.97 4.42
N VAL A 4 29.00 -16.80 4.62
CA VAL A 4 29.20 -15.99 5.83
C VAL A 4 28.03 -16.29 6.77
N VAL A 5 28.34 -16.73 7.98
CA VAL A 5 27.36 -16.98 9.04
C VAL A 5 27.35 -15.77 9.96
N LEU A 6 26.19 -15.13 10.08
CA LEU A 6 25.98 -14.04 11.05
C LEU A 6 25.40 -14.62 12.32
N THR A 7 25.95 -14.19 13.48
CA THR A 7 25.46 -14.56 14.81
C THR A 7 24.54 -13.45 15.35
N ASP A 8 23.78 -13.74 16.40
CA ASP A 8 22.98 -12.73 17.10
C ASP A 8 23.84 -11.63 17.71
N ASP A 9 25.07 -11.94 18.10
CA ASP A 9 26.03 -10.96 18.61
C ASP A 9 26.47 -9.99 17.51
N ASP A 10 26.76 -10.48 16.30
CA ASP A 10 27.09 -9.64 15.15
C ASP A 10 25.92 -8.68 14.81
N LEU A 11 24.68 -9.16 14.92
CA LEU A 11 23.49 -8.35 14.70
C LEU A 11 23.27 -7.30 15.80
N SER A 12 23.70 -7.60 17.04
CA SER A 12 23.58 -6.67 18.17
C SER A 12 24.56 -5.49 18.10
N GLU A 13 25.68 -5.66 17.40
CA GLU A 13 26.69 -4.62 17.20
C GLU A 13 26.31 -3.63 16.07
N LEU A 14 25.30 -3.97 15.26
CA LEU A 14 24.81 -3.05 14.24
C LEU A 14 24.21 -1.79 14.89
N PRO A 15 24.43 -0.59 14.31
CA PRO A 15 23.85 0.64 14.82
C PRO A 15 22.34 0.65 14.57
N VAL A 16 21.61 -0.13 15.36
CA VAL A 16 20.15 -0.10 15.36
C VAL A 16 19.75 1.15 16.13
N ALA A 17 19.05 2.07 15.46
CA ALA A 17 18.44 3.21 16.10
C ALA A 17 17.45 2.69 17.16
N SER A 18 17.91 2.54 18.39
CA SER A 18 17.09 2.19 19.55
C SER A 18 16.27 3.39 20.05
N SER A 19 16.36 4.51 19.36
CA SER A 19 15.67 5.73 19.75
C SER A 19 14.18 5.59 19.45
N LYS A 20 13.35 5.89 20.44
CA LYS A 20 11.91 6.10 20.26
C LYS A 20 11.60 7.40 19.50
N ALA A 21 12.61 8.00 18.88
CA ALA A 21 12.51 9.24 18.15
C ALA A 21 12.13 8.95 16.68
N VAL A 22 11.43 9.89 16.11
CA VAL A 22 11.13 9.96 14.68
C VAL A 22 12.02 11.07 14.13
N ASP A 23 12.99 10.71 13.28
CA ASP A 23 13.91 11.65 12.68
C ASP A 23 13.31 12.20 11.38
N VAL A 24 12.93 13.47 11.40
CA VAL A 24 12.41 14.15 10.19
C VAL A 24 13.58 14.51 9.28
N LEU A 25 13.57 13.99 8.06
CA LEU A 25 14.60 14.22 7.05
C LEU A 25 14.28 15.45 6.19
N GLN A 26 13.03 15.51 5.69
CA GLN A 26 12.56 16.60 4.83
C GLN A 26 11.04 16.62 4.72
N PHE A 27 10.51 17.70 4.15
CA PHE A 27 9.11 17.85 3.79
C PHE A 27 8.98 17.96 2.27
N VAL A 28 8.12 17.15 1.67
CA VAL A 28 7.92 17.08 0.22
C VAL A 28 6.44 17.15 -0.11
N ASP A 29 6.09 17.40 -1.37
CA ASP A 29 4.74 17.22 -1.83
C ASP A 29 4.40 15.72 -1.91
N ALA A 30 3.18 15.33 -1.52
CA ALA A 30 2.80 13.93 -1.50
C ALA A 30 2.89 13.27 -2.88
N THR A 31 2.73 14.05 -3.93
CA THR A 31 2.80 13.60 -5.33
C THR A 31 4.22 13.28 -5.82
N GLU A 32 5.26 13.71 -5.08
CA GLU A 32 6.64 13.38 -5.40
C GLU A 32 7.01 11.94 -5.02
N ILE A 33 6.19 11.30 -4.18
CA ILE A 33 6.45 9.93 -3.72
C ILE A 33 5.64 8.98 -4.57
N ASP A 34 6.34 8.08 -5.28
CA ASP A 34 5.69 7.03 -6.04
C ASP A 34 4.89 6.11 -5.10
N PRO A 35 3.59 5.88 -5.35
CA PRO A 35 2.78 4.96 -4.58
C PRO A 35 3.36 3.54 -4.49
N ALA A 36 4.12 3.08 -5.47
CA ALA A 36 4.81 1.79 -5.46
C ALA A 36 5.86 1.66 -4.34
N ALA A 37 6.36 2.79 -3.83
CA ALA A 37 7.28 2.80 -2.70
C ALA A 37 6.58 2.54 -1.36
N TYR A 38 5.27 2.71 -1.25
CA TYR A 38 4.55 2.52 0.01
C TYR A 38 4.41 1.05 0.39
N SER A 39 4.49 0.79 1.71
CA SER A 39 4.35 -0.55 2.28
C SER A 39 3.17 -0.58 3.26
N ARG A 40 3.39 -0.38 4.55
CA ARG A 40 2.35 -0.51 5.59
C ARG A 40 2.01 0.84 6.21
N ALA A 41 0.74 1.03 6.53
CA ALA A 41 0.24 2.21 7.22
C ALA A 41 -0.09 1.90 8.69
N TYR A 42 0.23 2.86 9.57
CA TYR A 42 -0.05 2.82 11.00
C TYR A 42 -0.61 4.17 11.45
N PHE A 43 -1.56 4.16 12.36
CA PHE A 43 -1.96 5.39 13.03
C PHE A 43 -0.97 5.73 14.14
N ALA A 44 -0.44 6.96 14.13
CA ALA A 44 0.33 7.49 15.23
C ALA A 44 -0.60 8.10 16.27
N VAL A 45 -0.30 7.83 17.53
CA VAL A 45 -0.99 8.44 18.68
C VAL A 45 0.04 9.10 19.60
N PRO A 46 -0.28 10.24 20.24
CA PRO A 46 0.64 10.86 21.18
C PRO A 46 0.81 9.97 22.42
N ALA A 47 2.07 9.74 22.84
CA ALA A 47 2.40 8.96 24.03
C ALA A 47 2.57 9.81 25.30
N GLY A 48 2.36 11.12 25.21
CA GLY A 48 2.54 12.08 26.30
C GLY A 48 1.84 13.40 25.98
N ASP A 49 2.59 14.51 26.02
CA ASP A 49 2.03 15.80 25.63
C ASP A 49 1.53 15.78 24.18
N ALA A 50 0.23 16.06 24.01
CA ALA A 50 -0.40 16.06 22.71
C ALA A 50 -0.09 17.30 21.86
N LYS A 51 0.48 18.35 22.46
CA LYS A 51 0.70 19.63 21.78
C LYS A 51 1.65 19.51 20.56
N PRO A 52 2.83 18.86 20.66
CA PRO A 52 3.70 18.68 19.50
C PRO A 52 3.03 17.86 18.38
N TYR A 53 2.25 16.84 18.74
CA TYR A 53 1.52 16.02 17.80
C TYR A 53 0.49 16.84 17.01
N VAL A 54 -0.33 17.61 17.69
CA VAL A 54 -1.36 18.46 17.08
C VAL A 54 -0.71 19.52 16.21
N LEU A 55 0.35 20.17 16.68
CA LEU A 55 1.08 21.18 15.92
C LEU A 55 1.62 20.61 14.60
N LEU A 56 2.27 19.45 14.64
CA LEU A 56 2.81 18.81 13.44
C LEU A 56 1.69 18.40 12.47
N ARG A 57 0.62 17.80 12.97
CA ARG A 57 -0.54 17.40 12.16
C ARG A 57 -1.13 18.59 11.42
N ASP A 58 -1.40 19.68 12.15
CA ASP A 58 -2.08 20.86 11.61
C ASP A 58 -1.16 21.63 10.63
N ALA A 59 0.14 21.70 10.93
CA ALA A 59 1.12 22.29 10.03
C ALA A 59 1.25 21.50 8.71
N LEU A 60 1.29 20.16 8.76
CA LEU A 60 1.30 19.33 7.57
C LEU A 60 -0.01 19.48 6.77
N ALA A 61 -1.15 19.51 7.45
CA ALA A 61 -2.45 19.70 6.79
C ALA A 61 -2.54 21.05 6.07
N ALA A 62 -2.04 22.12 6.71
CA ALA A 62 -2.05 23.47 6.14
C ALA A 62 -1.09 23.63 4.95
N SER A 63 0.04 22.90 4.96
CA SER A 63 1.06 23.00 3.90
C SER A 63 0.82 22.08 2.71
N SER A 64 -0.13 21.15 2.80
CA SER A 64 -0.33 20.05 1.83
C SER A 64 0.93 19.20 1.61
N LYS A 65 1.86 19.24 2.55
CA LYS A 65 3.11 18.45 2.50
C LYS A 65 3.05 17.25 3.41
N VAL A 66 3.96 16.32 3.15
CA VAL A 66 4.22 15.16 3.98
C VAL A 66 5.66 15.22 4.51
N ALA A 67 5.90 14.63 5.67
CA ALA A 67 7.24 14.56 6.23
C ALA A 67 7.86 13.19 5.92
N VAL A 68 8.99 13.19 5.23
CA VAL A 68 9.83 12.00 5.07
C VAL A 68 10.63 11.82 6.34
N VAL A 69 10.53 10.65 6.94
CA VAL A 69 11.11 10.36 8.25
C VAL A 69 11.82 9.02 8.27
N LYS A 70 12.78 8.88 9.21
CA LYS A 70 13.32 7.61 9.64
C LYS A 70 12.83 7.29 11.04
N LEU A 71 12.52 6.03 11.29
CA LEU A 71 12.11 5.56 12.60
C LEU A 71 12.47 4.09 12.80
N ALA A 72 12.67 3.70 14.04
CA ALA A 72 12.84 2.31 14.41
C ALA A 72 11.48 1.63 14.62
N LEU A 73 11.21 0.57 13.87
CA LEU A 73 10.02 -0.25 14.02
C LEU A 73 10.43 -1.72 14.19
N ARG A 74 10.11 -2.30 15.34
CA ARG A 74 10.48 -3.69 15.66
C ARG A 74 11.97 -3.97 15.43
N SER A 75 12.83 -3.15 16.01
CA SER A 75 14.30 -3.27 15.95
C SER A 75 14.90 -3.11 14.53
N ARG A 76 14.19 -2.50 13.61
CA ARG A 76 14.70 -2.17 12.28
C ARG A 76 14.44 -0.72 11.95
N GLU A 77 15.43 -0.06 11.37
CA GLU A 77 15.24 1.27 10.79
C GLU A 77 14.35 1.17 9.55
N ARG A 78 13.38 2.07 9.46
CA ARG A 78 12.44 2.16 8.34
C ARG A 78 12.39 3.59 7.83
N LEU A 79 12.36 3.71 6.52
CA LEU A 79 11.95 4.93 5.86
C LEU A 79 10.42 4.99 5.91
N ALA A 80 9.87 6.17 6.17
CA ALA A 80 8.43 6.35 6.24
C ALA A 80 8.01 7.77 5.87
N VAL A 81 6.73 7.94 5.67
CA VAL A 81 6.07 9.22 5.51
C VAL A 81 5.11 9.44 6.68
N LEU A 82 5.18 10.63 7.28
CA LEU A 82 4.14 11.13 8.17
C LEU A 82 3.20 12.05 7.37
N ARG A 83 1.92 11.73 7.39
CA ARG A 83 0.89 12.54 6.73
C ARG A 83 -0.35 12.70 7.61
N PRO A 84 -1.05 13.82 7.51
CA PRO A 84 -2.33 13.99 8.19
C PRO A 84 -3.40 13.12 7.53
N ALA A 85 -4.30 12.56 8.35
CA ALA A 85 -5.47 11.81 7.92
C ALA A 85 -6.64 12.16 8.85
N GLY A 86 -7.43 13.15 8.48
CA GLY A 86 -8.47 13.71 9.34
C GLY A 86 -7.89 14.21 10.67
N ARG A 87 -8.31 13.64 11.79
CA ARG A 87 -7.84 14.00 13.14
C ARG A 87 -6.55 13.27 13.56
N ALA A 88 -6.03 12.37 12.74
CA ALA A 88 -4.87 11.56 13.07
C ALA A 88 -3.66 11.88 12.18
N LEU A 89 -2.46 11.47 12.65
CA LEU A 89 -1.29 11.30 11.80
C LEU A 89 -1.17 9.84 11.43
N VAL A 90 -0.83 9.59 10.17
CA VAL A 90 -0.51 8.27 9.65
C VAL A 90 0.99 8.20 9.39
N VAL A 91 1.61 7.15 9.91
CA VAL A 91 2.98 6.72 9.55
C VAL A 91 2.83 5.67 8.46
N GLN A 92 3.24 5.97 7.27
CA GLN A 92 3.24 5.03 6.17
C GLN A 92 4.68 4.64 5.83
N THR A 93 5.06 3.39 6.13
CA THR A 93 6.39 2.90 5.83
C THR A 93 6.60 2.81 4.33
N MET A 94 7.85 3.00 3.91
CA MET A 94 8.26 2.90 2.52
C MET A 94 9.36 1.86 2.36
N LEU A 95 9.48 1.35 1.16
CA LEU A 95 10.65 0.62 0.71
C LEU A 95 11.84 1.57 0.63
N TRP A 96 13.03 1.05 0.83
CA TRP A 96 14.25 1.77 0.52
C TRP A 96 14.41 1.89 -1.00
N PRO A 97 15.09 2.91 -1.52
CA PRO A 97 15.24 3.08 -2.98
C PRO A 97 15.84 1.88 -3.70
N ASP A 98 16.70 1.12 -3.04
CA ASP A 98 17.33 -0.10 -3.55
C ASP A 98 16.44 -1.35 -3.47
N GLU A 99 15.34 -1.28 -2.72
CA GLU A 99 14.32 -2.34 -2.65
C GLU A 99 13.27 -2.20 -3.76
N VAL A 100 13.13 -1.00 -4.35
CA VAL A 100 12.18 -0.74 -5.44
C VAL A 100 12.80 -1.22 -6.76
N ARG A 101 12.18 -2.25 -7.34
CA ARG A 101 12.61 -2.77 -8.64
C ARG A 101 11.95 -1.98 -9.76
N ALA A 102 12.72 -1.62 -10.78
CA ALA A 102 12.17 -1.10 -12.01
C ALA A 102 11.32 -2.18 -12.71
N ALA A 103 10.21 -1.77 -13.31
CA ALA A 103 9.43 -2.67 -14.14
C ALA A 103 10.23 -3.00 -15.41
N GLU A 104 10.46 -4.29 -15.64
CA GLU A 104 11.04 -4.77 -16.90
C GLU A 104 9.89 -5.10 -17.85
N LEU A 105 9.58 -4.18 -18.76
CA LEU A 105 8.55 -4.38 -19.76
C LEU A 105 9.15 -5.06 -21.01
N PRO A 106 8.38 -5.94 -21.68
CA PRO A 106 8.77 -6.46 -22.99
C PRO A 106 8.98 -5.32 -24.00
N ALA A 107 9.98 -5.46 -24.87
CA ALA A 107 10.31 -4.42 -25.84
C ALA A 107 9.15 -4.06 -26.78
N GLU A 108 8.27 -5.01 -27.04
CA GLU A 108 7.08 -4.85 -27.86
C GLU A 108 6.11 -3.80 -27.32
N VAL A 109 6.13 -3.54 -26.00
CA VAL A 109 5.26 -2.53 -25.37
C VAL A 109 5.65 -1.13 -25.84
N ASP A 110 6.94 -0.86 -26.02
CA ASP A 110 7.44 0.44 -26.46
C ASP A 110 7.21 0.67 -27.98
N GLU A 111 6.91 -0.39 -28.73
CA GLU A 111 6.69 -0.34 -30.19
C GLU A 111 5.22 -0.13 -30.56
N VAL A 112 4.30 -0.23 -29.57
CA VAL A 112 2.86 -0.08 -29.81
C VAL A 112 2.46 1.39 -29.80
N GLU A 113 2.02 1.89 -30.94
CA GLU A 113 1.41 3.22 -31.08
C GLU A 113 -0.11 3.08 -31.23
N PRO A 114 -0.93 3.37 -30.18
CA PRO A 114 -2.38 3.32 -30.28
C PRO A 114 -2.91 4.32 -31.32
N ARG A 115 -3.92 3.91 -32.06
CA ARG A 115 -4.58 4.80 -33.03
C ARG A 115 -5.36 5.89 -32.29
N LYS A 116 -5.49 7.06 -32.91
CA LYS A 116 -6.25 8.19 -32.32
C LYS A 116 -7.69 7.83 -32.00
N GLN A 117 -8.30 6.96 -32.79
CA GLN A 117 -9.70 6.53 -32.57
C GLN A 117 -9.78 5.59 -31.37
N GLU A 118 -8.85 4.68 -31.17
CA GLU A 118 -8.75 3.79 -30.02
C GLU A 118 -8.56 4.58 -28.73
N MET A 119 -7.67 5.58 -28.76
CA MET A 119 -7.47 6.49 -27.62
C MET A 119 -8.73 7.30 -27.30
N ALA A 120 -9.50 7.74 -28.32
CA ALA A 120 -10.73 8.45 -28.09
C ALA A 120 -11.82 7.55 -27.49
N MET A 121 -11.91 6.30 -27.93
CA MET A 121 -12.83 5.30 -27.34
C MET A 121 -12.46 5.00 -25.89
N ALA A 122 -11.19 4.75 -25.61
CA ALA A 122 -10.70 4.49 -24.25
C ALA A 122 -10.99 5.69 -23.31
N ALA A 123 -10.73 6.92 -23.77
CA ALA A 123 -11.08 8.12 -23.01
C ALA A 123 -12.57 8.23 -22.71
N SER A 124 -13.43 7.96 -23.71
CA SER A 124 -14.88 7.99 -23.53
C SER A 124 -15.37 6.92 -22.54
N PHE A 125 -14.73 5.74 -22.54
CA PHE A 125 -15.04 4.67 -21.59
C PHE A 125 -14.63 5.06 -20.17
N ILE A 126 -13.42 5.61 -20.00
CA ILE A 126 -12.94 6.12 -18.71
C ILE A 126 -13.89 7.18 -18.17
N ASP A 127 -14.31 8.15 -18.99
CA ASP A 127 -15.24 9.19 -18.58
C ASP A 127 -16.61 8.62 -18.17
N ALA A 128 -17.11 7.62 -18.89
CA ALA A 128 -18.39 6.98 -18.60
C ALA A 128 -18.38 6.18 -17.28
N MET A 129 -17.23 5.65 -16.88
CA MET A 129 -17.04 4.89 -15.64
C MET A 129 -16.44 5.73 -14.50
N SER A 130 -16.11 6.99 -14.74
CA SER A 130 -15.58 7.87 -13.70
C SER A 130 -16.67 8.26 -12.70
N GLY A 131 -16.33 8.22 -11.42
CA GLY A 131 -17.23 8.57 -10.31
C GLY A 131 -16.45 8.86 -9.04
N ASP A 132 -17.18 9.20 -8.00
CA ASP A 132 -16.57 9.40 -6.68
C ASP A 132 -16.15 8.06 -6.07
N TRP A 133 -15.04 8.09 -5.33
CA TRP A 133 -14.54 6.91 -4.64
C TRP A 133 -15.39 6.58 -3.42
N GLU A 134 -16.18 5.52 -3.50
CA GLU A 134 -17.03 5.02 -2.44
C GLU A 134 -16.54 3.62 -1.97
N PRO A 135 -15.56 3.55 -1.06
CA PRO A 135 -14.96 2.27 -0.65
C PRO A 135 -15.98 1.29 -0.05
N GLN A 136 -17.09 1.78 0.52
CA GLN A 136 -18.15 0.95 1.11
C GLN A 136 -18.98 0.21 0.06
N ALA A 137 -18.89 0.59 -1.21
CA ALA A 137 -19.56 -0.10 -2.31
C ALA A 137 -18.89 -1.41 -2.70
N TYR A 138 -17.65 -1.62 -2.24
CA TYR A 138 -16.86 -2.82 -2.56
C TYR A 138 -16.91 -3.80 -1.38
N THR A 139 -17.30 -5.03 -1.67
CA THR A 139 -17.38 -6.12 -0.69
C THR A 139 -16.42 -7.25 -1.07
N ASP A 140 -15.93 -7.96 -0.07
CA ASP A 140 -15.13 -9.15 -0.26
C ASP A 140 -16.08 -10.36 -0.27
N ASP A 141 -16.45 -10.82 -1.45
CA ASP A 141 -17.42 -11.91 -1.63
C ASP A 141 -16.86 -13.24 -1.12
N TYR A 142 -15.53 -13.46 -1.22
CA TYR A 142 -14.90 -14.64 -0.64
C TYR A 142 -15.04 -14.66 0.88
N ARG A 143 -14.84 -13.53 1.52
CA ARG A 143 -15.02 -13.41 2.98
C ARG A 143 -16.46 -13.65 3.39
N ALA A 144 -17.42 -13.12 2.67
CA ALA A 144 -18.84 -13.34 2.93
C ALA A 144 -19.20 -14.83 2.81
N ALA A 145 -18.75 -15.50 1.76
CA ALA A 145 -18.95 -16.95 1.56
C ALA A 145 -18.25 -17.77 2.66
N LEU A 146 -17.06 -17.38 3.09
CA LEU A 146 -16.36 -18.06 4.18
C LEU A 146 -17.08 -17.91 5.53
N GLU A 147 -17.60 -16.73 5.83
CA GLU A 147 -18.38 -16.47 7.06
C GLU A 147 -19.67 -17.33 7.07
N GLU A 148 -20.36 -17.45 5.94
CA GLU A 148 -21.53 -18.31 5.78
C GLU A 148 -21.18 -19.80 5.96
N LEU A 149 -20.08 -20.25 5.36
CA LEU A 149 -19.57 -21.60 5.50
C LEU A 149 -19.28 -21.95 6.97
N VAL A 150 -18.59 -21.04 7.67
CA VAL A 150 -18.26 -21.21 9.09
C VAL A 150 -19.55 -21.26 9.94
N ALA A 151 -20.50 -20.36 9.69
CA ALA A 151 -21.78 -20.36 10.39
C ALA A 151 -22.55 -21.67 10.19
N SER A 152 -22.64 -22.18 8.96
CA SER A 152 -23.30 -23.44 8.63
C SER A 152 -22.64 -24.62 9.34
N LYS A 153 -21.31 -24.66 9.40
CA LYS A 153 -20.59 -25.72 10.12
C LYS A 153 -20.79 -25.68 11.63
N ILE A 154 -20.86 -24.49 12.22
CA ILE A 154 -21.15 -24.31 13.67
C ILE A 154 -22.56 -24.81 13.99
N GLU A 155 -23.52 -24.57 13.11
CA GLU A 155 -24.91 -25.00 13.30
C GLU A 155 -25.14 -26.49 12.95
N GLY A 156 -24.10 -27.20 12.53
CA GLY A 156 -24.17 -28.63 12.17
C GLY A 156 -24.98 -28.91 10.90
N ARG A 157 -25.19 -27.92 10.08
CA ARG A 157 -25.82 -28.08 8.76
C ARG A 157 -24.80 -28.58 7.76
N ASP A 158 -25.19 -29.57 6.95
CA ASP A 158 -24.38 -30.00 5.79
C ASP A 158 -24.29 -28.83 4.80
N VAL A 159 -23.06 -28.38 4.57
CA VAL A 159 -22.80 -27.32 3.60
C VAL A 159 -22.88 -27.94 2.21
N VAL A 160 -23.89 -27.59 1.46
CA VAL A 160 -23.92 -27.81 0.02
C VAL A 160 -23.00 -26.74 -0.58
N MET A 161 -21.74 -27.09 -0.84
CA MET A 161 -20.86 -26.22 -1.59
C MET A 161 -21.46 -26.00 -2.98
N PRO A 162 -21.48 -24.75 -3.47
CA PRO A 162 -21.69 -24.53 -4.90
C PRO A 162 -20.68 -25.39 -5.66
N PRO A 163 -21.04 -25.97 -6.82
CA PRO A 163 -20.10 -26.74 -7.61
C PRO A 163 -18.84 -25.87 -7.80
N GLU A 164 -17.67 -26.46 -7.51
CA GLU A 164 -16.40 -25.84 -7.85
C GLU A 164 -16.51 -25.40 -9.31
N THR A 165 -16.58 -24.12 -9.54
CA THR A 165 -16.14 -23.59 -10.83
C THR A 165 -14.68 -23.99 -10.88
N GLU A 166 -14.38 -25.03 -11.69
CA GLU A 166 -13.01 -25.42 -12.02
C GLU A 166 -12.27 -24.12 -12.24
N GLY A 167 -11.20 -23.91 -11.44
CA GLY A 167 -10.47 -22.66 -11.42
C GLY A 167 -10.16 -22.26 -12.84
N GLU A 168 -10.88 -21.28 -13.33
CA GLU A 168 -10.41 -20.53 -14.46
C GLU A 168 -9.05 -20.00 -14.00
N GLU A 169 -7.99 -20.57 -14.58
CA GLU A 169 -6.68 -19.93 -14.58
C GLU A 169 -6.98 -18.47 -14.86
N ALA A 170 -6.52 -17.58 -13.99
CA ALA A 170 -6.82 -16.16 -14.07
C ALA A 170 -6.66 -15.76 -15.54
N GLU A 171 -7.76 -15.73 -16.25
CA GLU A 171 -7.79 -15.32 -17.64
C GLU A 171 -7.19 -13.92 -17.60
N VAL A 172 -6.06 -13.80 -18.28
CA VAL A 172 -5.50 -12.46 -18.55
C VAL A 172 -6.63 -11.75 -19.26
N VAL A 173 -7.36 -10.90 -18.53
CA VAL A 173 -8.46 -10.13 -19.09
C VAL A 173 -7.87 -9.37 -20.24
N ASP A 174 -8.20 -9.77 -21.46
CA ASP A 174 -7.79 -9.02 -22.63
C ASP A 174 -8.46 -7.65 -22.53
N LEU A 175 -7.62 -6.65 -22.28
CA LEU A 175 -8.10 -5.27 -22.13
C LEU A 175 -8.90 -4.82 -23.35
N MET A 176 -8.69 -5.47 -24.50
CA MET A 176 -9.42 -5.19 -25.75
C MET A 176 -10.81 -5.83 -25.77
N ASP A 177 -11.06 -6.90 -25.02
CA ASP A 177 -12.40 -7.50 -24.87
C ASP A 177 -13.25 -6.73 -23.84
N ALA A 178 -12.61 -5.93 -22.98
CA ALA A 178 -13.27 -5.08 -21.98
C ALA A 178 -13.53 -3.64 -22.47
N LEU A 179 -12.97 -3.24 -23.62
CA LEU A 179 -13.14 -1.95 -24.29
C LEU A 179 -14.10 -2.08 -25.48
#